data_bbda5805a32eda85eb1da62d6fc1a41b
#
_entry.id   bbda5805a32eda85eb1da62d6fc1a41b
#
_cell.length_a   1.000
_cell.length_b   1.000
_cell.length_c   1.000
_cell.angle_alpha   90.00
_cell.angle_beta   90.00
_cell.angle_gamma   90.00
#
_symmetry.space_group_name_H-M   'P 1'
#
loop_
_entity.id
_entity.type
_entity.pdbx_description
1 polymer ?
#
loop_
_entity_poly.entity_id
_entity_poly.type
_entity_poly.pdbx_seq_one_letter_code
_entity_poly.pdbx_strand_id
1 'polypeptide(L)' 'MDNAKRQQLEDAYVAAHIRALTLLETLHQTVEDMPAPGVAEHPIDWGHVGSLNHLCEQLAELKKSFS' A
#
# COMPACT_ATOMS: atom_id res chain seq x y z
N MET A 1 -18.21 32.64 2.28
CA MET A 1 -17.43 32.73 1.18
C MET A 1 -16.58 31.56 0.94
N ASP A 2 -15.58 31.38 1.70
CA ASP A 2 -14.69 30.27 1.50
C ASP A 2 -15.12 28.99 2.19
N ASN A 3 -16.26 29.02 2.87
CA ASN A 3 -16.76 27.84 3.57
C ASN A 3 -17.08 26.69 2.61
N ALA A 4 -17.67 26.99 1.44
CA ALA A 4 -17.99 25.96 0.46
C ALA A 4 -16.72 25.35 -0.15
N LYS A 5 -15.73 26.19 -0.46
CA LYS A 5 -14.46 25.73 -1.02
C LYS A 5 -13.67 24.94 0.02
N ARG A 6 -13.72 25.41 1.26
CA ARG A 6 -13.04 24.73 2.35
C ARG A 6 -13.66 23.36 2.62
N GLN A 7 -14.98 23.28 2.55
CA GLN A 7 -15.70 22.03 2.72
C GLN A 7 -15.35 21.05 1.60
N GLN A 8 -15.27 21.53 0.37
CA GLN A 8 -14.83 20.69 -0.76
C GLN A 8 -13.41 20.16 -0.56
N LEU A 9 -12.51 21.00 -0.09
CA LEU A 9 -11.14 20.61 0.18
C LEU A 9 -11.08 19.55 1.27
N GLU A 10 -11.81 19.76 2.36
CA GLU A 10 -11.84 18.80 3.46
C GLU A 10 -12.44 17.47 3.03
N ASP A 11 -13.52 17.51 2.26
CA ASP A 11 -14.16 16.30 1.74
C ASP A 11 -13.23 15.53 0.81
N ALA A 12 -12.50 16.22 -0.05
CA ALA A 12 -11.53 15.62 -0.96
C ALA A 12 -10.37 14.99 -0.17
N TYR A 13 -9.91 15.68 0.87
CA TYR A 13 -8.84 15.18 1.73
C TYR A 13 -9.27 13.90 2.45
N VAL A 14 -10.46 13.92 3.04
CA VAL A 14 -10.98 12.76 3.77
C VAL A 14 -11.12 11.57 2.84
N ALA A 15 -11.68 11.78 1.64
CA ALA A 15 -11.85 10.71 0.66
C ALA A 15 -10.50 10.12 0.23
N ALA A 16 -9.53 10.98 -0.05
CA ALA A 16 -8.19 10.54 -0.44
C ALA A 16 -7.49 9.81 0.69
N HIS A 17 -7.64 10.29 1.91
CA HIS A 17 -7.03 9.69 3.09
C HIS A 17 -7.58 8.28 3.34
N ILE A 18 -8.90 8.13 3.28
CA ILE A 18 -9.54 6.82 3.45
C ILE A 18 -9.10 5.86 2.35
N ARG A 19 -9.05 6.34 1.10
CA ARG A 19 -8.61 5.53 -0.02
C ARG A 19 -7.17 5.05 0.16
N ALA A 20 -6.29 5.94 0.61
CA ALA A 20 -4.90 5.59 0.84
C ALA A 20 -4.77 4.52 1.93
N LEU A 21 -5.50 4.68 3.04
CA LEU A 21 -5.49 3.69 4.12
C LEU A 21 -6.05 2.35 3.66
N THR A 22 -7.12 2.36 2.86
CA THR A 22 -7.71 1.14 2.33
C THR A 22 -6.75 0.41 1.40
N LEU A 23 -6.05 1.14 0.53
CA LEU A 23 -5.07 0.55 -0.37
C LEU A 23 -3.88 -0.04 0.39
N LEU A 24 -3.42 0.65 1.42
CA LEU A 24 -2.33 0.15 2.27
C LEU A 24 -2.75 -1.13 3.00
N GLU A 25 -3.97 -1.15 3.49
CA GLU A 25 -4.51 -2.32 4.18
C GLU A 25 -4.62 -3.52 3.24
N THR A 26 -5.14 -3.30 2.03
CA THR A 26 -5.26 -4.33 1.01
C THR A 26 -3.88 -4.87 0.62
N LEU A 27 -2.92 -3.97 0.45
CA LEU A 27 -1.56 -4.36 0.10
C LEU A 27 -0.92 -5.16 1.23
N HIS A 28 -1.11 -4.73 2.46
CA HIS A 28 -0.63 -5.42 3.65
C HIS A 28 -1.17 -6.85 3.69
N GLN A 29 -2.47 -7.00 3.46
CA GLN A 29 -3.12 -8.31 3.45
C GLN A 29 -2.57 -9.19 2.33
N THR A 30 -2.34 -8.62 1.15
CA THR A 30 -1.77 -9.34 0.02
C THR A 30 -0.38 -9.90 0.36
N VAL A 31 0.45 -9.10 1.01
CA VAL A 31 1.78 -9.53 1.42
C VAL A 31 1.70 -10.61 2.50
N GLU A 32 0.78 -10.45 3.45
CA GLU A 32 0.60 -11.46 4.51
C GLU A 32 0.15 -12.80 3.96
N ASP A 33 -0.65 -12.79 2.90
CA ASP A 33 -1.16 -14.01 2.28
C ASP A 33 -0.14 -14.72 1.38
N MET A 34 1.03 -14.12 1.18
CA MET A 34 2.08 -14.77 0.40
C MET A 34 2.61 -16.00 1.15
N PRO A 35 3.07 -17.04 0.39
CA PRO A 35 3.52 -18.29 1.00
C PRO A 35 4.66 -18.09 2.00
N ALA A 36 4.59 -18.83 3.10
CA ALA A 36 5.67 -18.84 4.10
C ALA A 36 6.83 -19.71 3.63
N PRO A 37 8.07 -19.38 4.01
CA PRO A 37 9.21 -20.22 3.66
C PRO A 37 9.09 -21.61 4.27
N GLY A 38 9.48 -22.63 3.52
CA GLY A 38 9.47 -23.99 4.01
C GLY A 38 8.17 -24.74 3.92
N VAL A 39 7.11 -24.12 3.36
CA VAL A 39 5.83 -24.78 3.15
C VAL A 39 5.85 -25.48 1.80
N ALA A 40 5.86 -26.81 1.81
CA ALA A 40 5.99 -27.61 0.59
C ALA A 40 4.79 -27.47 -0.35
N GLU A 41 3.60 -27.21 0.19
CA GLU A 41 2.37 -27.08 -0.60
C GLU A 41 2.31 -25.77 -1.38
N HIS A 42 2.98 -24.74 -0.87
CA HIS A 42 3.03 -23.43 -1.50
C HIS A 42 4.48 -22.94 -1.52
N PRO A 43 5.31 -23.56 -2.37
CA PRO A 43 6.73 -23.22 -2.40
C PRO A 43 6.96 -21.79 -2.89
N ILE A 44 7.88 -21.10 -2.23
CA ILE A 44 8.34 -19.80 -2.71
C ILE A 44 9.36 -20.01 -3.83
N ASP A 45 9.46 -19.02 -4.71
CA ASP A 45 10.46 -19.04 -5.77
C ASP A 45 11.08 -17.67 -5.95
N TRP A 46 12.01 -17.56 -6.89
CA TRP A 46 12.68 -16.29 -7.16
C TRP A 46 11.73 -15.22 -7.70
N GLY A 47 10.62 -15.62 -8.30
CA GLY A 47 9.58 -14.69 -8.70
C GLY A 47 8.97 -13.96 -7.51
N HIS A 48 8.72 -14.70 -6.42
CA HIS A 48 8.21 -14.10 -5.19
C HIS A 48 9.23 -13.12 -4.59
N VAL A 49 10.50 -13.51 -4.58
CA VAL A 49 11.58 -12.63 -4.08
C VAL A 49 11.67 -11.36 -4.89
N GLY A 50 11.63 -11.49 -6.23
CA GLY A 50 11.68 -10.35 -7.13
C GLY A 50 10.50 -9.41 -6.94
N SER A 51 9.30 -9.95 -6.80
CA SER A 51 8.09 -9.16 -6.58
C SER A 51 8.15 -8.39 -5.26
N LEU A 52 8.60 -9.05 -4.19
CA LEU A 52 8.73 -8.41 -2.89
C LEU A 52 9.81 -7.32 -2.90
N ASN A 53 10.93 -7.57 -3.54
CA ASN A 53 12.00 -6.57 -3.64
C ASN A 53 11.52 -5.35 -4.42
N HIS A 54 10.79 -5.56 -5.50
CA HIS A 54 10.22 -4.47 -6.28
C HIS A 54 9.24 -3.65 -5.44
N LEU A 55 8.38 -4.33 -4.69
CA LEU A 55 7.44 -3.69 -3.77
C LEU A 55 8.18 -2.86 -2.73
N CYS A 56 9.24 -3.41 -2.14
CA CYS A 56 10.05 -2.70 -1.15
C CYS A 56 10.65 -1.41 -1.74
N GLU A 57 11.14 -1.48 -2.97
CA GLU A 57 11.68 -0.31 -3.66
C GLU A 57 10.63 0.77 -3.85
N GLN A 58 9.43 0.37 -4.28
CA GLN A 58 8.33 1.30 -4.46
C GLN A 58 7.86 1.91 -3.15
N LEU A 59 7.77 1.10 -2.11
CA LEU A 59 7.39 1.57 -0.77
C LEU A 59 8.43 2.55 -0.21
N ALA A 60 9.71 2.26 -0.42
CA ALA A 60 10.78 3.15 0.02
C ALA A 60 10.70 4.51 -0.68
N GLU A 61 10.41 4.50 -1.99
CA GLU A 61 10.23 5.74 -2.74
C GLU A 61 9.03 6.54 -2.24
N LEU A 62 7.92 5.85 -1.97
CA LEU A 62 6.72 6.50 -1.44
C LEU A 62 6.99 7.11 -0.07
N LYS A 63 7.65 6.37 0.80
CA LYS A 63 8.02 6.85 2.14
C LYS A 63 8.86 8.12 2.04
N LYS A 64 9.80 8.12 1.10
CA LYS A 64 10.68 9.26 0.86
C LYS A 64 9.90 10.50 0.42
N SER A 65 8.87 10.29 -0.43
CA SER A 65 8.03 11.39 -0.91
C SER A 65 7.21 12.03 0.19
N PHE A 66 6.88 11.29 1.24
CA PHE A 66 6.04 11.76 2.33
C PHE A 66 6.80 12.14 3.60
N SER A 67 8.10 12.02 3.60
CA SER A 67 8.89 12.35 4.80
C SER A 67 9.74 13.60 4.67
#